data_944a77afe55a552f7c1927697bb1a8fb
#
_entry.id   944a77afe55a552f7c1927697bb1a8fb
#
_cell.length_a   1.000
_cell.length_b   1.000
_cell.length_c   1.000
_cell.angle_alpha   90.00
_cell.angle_beta   90.00
_cell.angle_gamma   90.00
#
_symmetry.space_group_name_H-M   'P 1'
#
loop_
_entity.id
_entity.type
_entity.pdbx_description
1 polymer ?
#
loop_
_entity_poly.entity_id
_entity_poly.type
_entity_poly.pdbx_seq_one_letter_code
_entity_poly.pdbx_strand_id
1 'polypeptide(L)'
;MLLVIMIRNKLTERASMIKTNFKHALVLTIGVAGITLGSASVASANANDGGNQQYSATQTAENSQTVQTMVKTSSTGNSAVVSEALSLAKMHIPYVWGGESRSGMDCSGFTDWVYAHAAGKSLGHYTVAQESHVTKQTVAQAQPGDLLFWGSQGASYHVGIYIGDGKYVAAPAPGQYVSVQSLSSGFMPSFSGHVI
;
A
#
# COMPACT_ATOMS: atom_id res chain seq x y z
N MET A 1 -7.01 27.44 41.84
CA MET A 1 -6.47 28.54 40.98
C MET A 1 -5.22 28.10 40.20
N LEU A 2 -4.34 27.26 40.75
CA LEU A 2 -3.10 26.80 40.07
C LEU A 2 -3.34 25.88 38.86
N LEU A 3 -4.34 25.00 38.89
CA LEU A 3 -4.62 24.05 37.83
C LEU A 3 -5.06 24.67 36.51
N VAL A 4 -5.80 25.78 36.58
CA VAL A 4 -6.29 26.54 35.41
C VAL A 4 -5.14 27.24 34.69
N ILE A 5 -4.12 27.68 35.43
CA ILE A 5 -2.94 28.37 34.89
C ILE A 5 -2.03 27.38 34.14
N MET A 6 -1.88 26.16 34.64
CA MET A 6 -1.09 25.10 33.96
C MET A 6 -1.71 24.65 32.64
N ILE A 7 -3.05 24.56 32.55
CA ILE A 7 -3.75 24.18 31.32
C ILE A 7 -3.62 25.27 30.25
N ARG A 8 -3.68 26.55 30.64
CA ARG A 8 -3.50 27.67 29.69
C ARG A 8 -2.10 27.72 29.12
N ASN A 9 -1.06 27.46 29.89
CA ASN A 9 0.33 27.46 29.40
C ASN A 9 0.61 26.34 28.42
N LYS A 10 0.07 25.09 28.62
CA LYS A 10 0.21 24.00 27.66
C LYS A 10 -0.49 24.24 26.33
N LEU A 11 -1.61 24.96 26.33
CA LEU A 11 -2.32 25.33 25.10
C LEU A 11 -1.57 26.41 24.29
N THR A 12 -0.88 27.34 24.97
CA THR A 12 -0.11 28.39 24.30
C THR A 12 1.18 27.86 23.66
N GLU A 13 1.85 26.90 24.30
CA GLU A 13 3.05 26.25 23.73
C GLU A 13 2.72 25.42 22.49
N ARG A 14 1.59 24.70 22.48
CA ARG A 14 1.16 23.95 21.29
C ARG A 14 0.80 24.84 20.10
N ALA A 15 0.24 26.02 20.34
CA ALA A 15 -0.07 26.99 19.29
C ALA A 15 1.18 27.67 18.70
N SER A 16 2.26 27.79 19.48
CA SER A 16 3.53 28.35 19.02
C SER A 16 4.31 27.39 18.12
N MET A 17 4.28 26.09 18.38
CA MET A 17 4.96 25.08 17.53
C MET A 17 4.35 24.94 16.14
N ILE A 18 3.06 25.21 15.96
CA ILE A 18 2.37 25.09 14.66
C ILE A 18 2.75 26.26 13.72
N LYS A 19 3.18 27.41 14.25
CA LYS A 19 3.53 28.59 13.44
C LYS A 19 4.95 28.60 12.86
N THR A 20 5.83 27.73 13.32
CA THR A 20 7.26 27.78 12.92
C THR A 20 7.58 26.93 11.69
N ASN A 21 6.70 26.05 11.24
CA ASN A 21 6.95 25.12 10.13
C ASN A 21 6.40 25.56 8.77
N PHE A 22 5.93 26.82 8.61
CA PHE A 22 5.30 27.27 7.36
C PHE A 22 6.11 28.31 6.58
N LYS A 23 7.40 28.46 6.82
CA LYS A 23 8.23 29.53 6.17
C LYS A 23 9.33 29.03 5.22
N HIS A 24 9.31 27.80 4.76
CA HIS A 24 10.22 27.35 3.70
C HIS A 24 9.47 26.66 2.55
N ALA A 25 8.54 27.36 1.92
CA ALA A 25 8.08 27.05 0.58
C ALA A 25 9.05 27.74 -0.40
N LEU A 26 10.09 27.03 -0.79
CA LEU A 26 11.03 27.46 -1.83
C LEU A 26 10.34 27.35 -3.18
N VAL A 27 10.14 28.49 -3.82
CA VAL A 27 9.71 28.61 -5.22
C VAL A 27 10.81 28.03 -6.10
N LEU A 28 10.61 26.86 -6.69
CA LEU A 28 11.47 26.33 -7.75
C LEU A 28 10.91 26.79 -9.09
N THR A 29 11.56 27.78 -9.70
CA THR A 29 11.32 28.23 -11.06
C THR A 29 11.70 27.12 -12.04
N ILE A 30 10.74 26.71 -12.86
CA ILE A 30 10.93 25.75 -13.93
C ILE A 30 11.68 26.45 -15.07
N GLY A 31 12.96 26.14 -15.21
CA GLY A 31 13.76 26.46 -16.39
C GLY A 31 13.39 25.52 -17.53
N VAL A 32 12.74 26.04 -18.55
CA VAL A 32 12.54 25.33 -19.81
C VAL A 32 13.89 25.31 -20.57
N ALA A 33 14.60 24.18 -20.50
CA ALA A 33 15.74 23.92 -21.39
C ALA A 33 15.24 23.17 -22.62
N GLY A 34 15.29 23.82 -23.76
CA GLY A 34 14.95 23.26 -25.07
C GLY A 34 15.90 22.10 -25.41
N ILE A 35 15.32 20.94 -25.71
CA ILE A 35 16.06 19.82 -26.28
C ILE A 35 15.97 19.93 -27.79
N THR A 36 17.10 20.29 -28.42
CA THR A 36 17.28 20.24 -29.87
C THR A 36 17.31 18.79 -30.34
N LEU A 37 16.45 18.46 -31.28
CA LEU A 37 16.44 17.19 -32.01
C LEU A 37 17.73 17.09 -32.86
N GLY A 38 18.67 16.31 -32.39
CA GLY A 38 19.81 15.85 -33.16
C GLY A 38 19.42 14.70 -34.07
N SER A 39 19.28 14.95 -35.35
CA SER A 39 19.11 13.93 -36.38
C SER A 39 20.45 13.18 -36.57
N ALA A 40 20.55 11.97 -36.04
CA ALA A 40 21.65 11.07 -36.39
C ALA A 40 21.23 10.25 -37.62
N SER A 41 21.79 10.63 -38.78
CA SER A 41 21.74 9.83 -39.99
C SER A 41 22.64 8.62 -39.85
N VAL A 42 22.07 7.42 -39.79
CA VAL A 42 22.85 6.18 -39.94
C VAL A 42 22.82 5.75 -41.40
N ALA A 43 24.01 5.69 -41.97
CA ALA A 43 24.25 5.26 -43.32
C ALA A 43 23.79 3.83 -43.56
N SER A 44 23.13 3.65 -44.68
CA SER A 44 22.70 2.38 -45.27
C SER A 44 23.90 1.54 -45.67
N ALA A 45 23.96 0.28 -45.26
CA ALA A 45 24.70 -0.75 -45.99
C ALA A 45 23.72 -1.85 -46.37
N ASN A 46 23.61 -2.02 -47.66
CA ASN A 46 22.74 -2.91 -48.41
C ASN A 46 23.16 -4.38 -48.25
N ALA A 47 22.17 -5.31 -48.06
CA ALA A 47 22.13 -6.58 -48.76
C ALA A 47 20.79 -7.29 -48.49
N ASN A 48 19.96 -7.29 -49.47
CA ASN A 48 19.06 -8.34 -49.95
C ASN A 48 18.78 -9.55 -49.05
N ASP A 49 17.59 -9.67 -48.50
CA ASP A 49 16.75 -10.87 -48.62
C ASP A 49 15.30 -10.54 -48.20
N GLY A 50 14.34 -11.09 -48.99
CA GLY A 50 12.93 -10.81 -48.86
C GLY A 50 12.29 -11.55 -47.68
N GLY A 51 11.43 -10.83 -46.95
CA GLY A 51 10.60 -11.48 -45.91
C GLY A 51 10.12 -10.51 -44.82
N ASN A 52 8.99 -9.89 -45.08
CA ASN A 52 7.96 -9.51 -44.14
C ASN A 52 8.38 -9.18 -42.68
N GLN A 53 8.76 -7.92 -42.41
CA GLN A 53 8.99 -7.41 -41.05
C GLN A 53 8.23 -6.09 -40.82
N GLN A 54 6.89 -6.12 -40.85
CA GLN A 54 6.06 -4.95 -40.57
C GLN A 54 5.19 -5.08 -39.32
N TYR A 55 5.65 -5.83 -38.31
CA TYR A 55 4.85 -6.09 -37.09
C TYR A 55 5.45 -5.56 -35.77
N SER A 56 6.60 -4.91 -35.74
CA SER A 56 7.27 -4.67 -34.45
C SER A 56 7.06 -3.29 -33.80
N ALA A 57 6.63 -2.27 -34.53
CA ALA A 57 6.58 -0.90 -33.94
C ALA A 57 5.27 -0.59 -33.22
N THR A 58 4.13 -1.16 -33.67
CA THR A 58 2.82 -0.83 -33.11
C THR A 58 2.55 -1.59 -31.80
N GLN A 59 3.06 -2.81 -31.65
CA GLN A 59 2.86 -3.59 -30.42
C GLN A 59 3.64 -3.07 -29.21
N THR A 60 4.79 -2.45 -29.42
CA THR A 60 5.62 -1.90 -28.33
C THR A 60 4.99 -0.68 -27.68
N ALA A 61 4.31 0.18 -28.46
CA ALA A 61 3.66 1.37 -27.95
C ALA A 61 2.37 1.04 -27.16
N GLU A 62 1.56 0.13 -27.64
CA GLU A 62 0.34 -0.30 -26.96
C GLU A 62 0.64 -1.03 -25.64
N ASN A 63 1.67 -1.88 -25.61
CA ASN A 63 2.08 -2.59 -24.41
C ASN A 63 2.63 -1.61 -23.33
N SER A 64 3.35 -0.57 -23.72
CA SER A 64 3.85 0.45 -22.79
C SER A 64 2.73 1.27 -22.15
N GLN A 65 1.69 1.64 -22.90
CA GLN A 65 0.55 2.37 -22.37
C GLN A 65 -0.29 1.49 -21.41
N THR A 66 -0.50 0.21 -21.75
CA THR A 66 -1.23 -0.73 -20.93
C THR A 66 -0.52 -0.98 -19.60
N VAL A 67 0.78 -1.17 -19.60
CA VAL A 67 1.60 -1.34 -18.38
C VAL A 67 1.57 -0.10 -17.50
N GLN A 68 1.70 1.11 -18.07
CA GLN A 68 1.63 2.36 -17.31
C GLN A 68 0.25 2.58 -16.68
N THR A 69 -0.82 2.23 -17.37
CA THR A 69 -2.19 2.33 -16.85
C THR A 69 -2.41 1.33 -15.71
N MET A 70 -1.96 0.09 -15.85
CA MET A 70 -2.05 -0.92 -14.80
C MET A 70 -1.25 -0.55 -13.55
N VAL A 71 -0.02 -0.05 -13.70
CA VAL A 71 0.81 0.41 -12.59
C VAL A 71 0.16 1.57 -11.85
N LYS A 72 -0.42 2.54 -12.56
CA LYS A 72 -1.11 3.67 -11.95
C LYS A 72 -2.38 3.24 -11.21
N THR A 73 -3.14 2.28 -11.75
CA THR A 73 -4.35 1.74 -11.10
C THR A 73 -4.00 0.94 -9.85
N SER A 74 -2.95 0.11 -9.90
CA SER A 74 -2.49 -0.65 -8.73
C SER A 74 -2.02 0.25 -7.59
N SER A 75 -1.25 1.31 -7.89
CA SER A 75 -0.79 2.25 -6.86
C SER A 75 -1.94 3.02 -6.20
N THR A 76 -3.00 3.33 -6.95
CA THR A 76 -4.20 4.00 -6.43
C THR A 76 -5.01 3.04 -5.55
N GLY A 77 -5.17 1.78 -5.96
CA GLY A 77 -5.86 0.75 -5.18
C GLY A 77 -5.17 0.47 -3.84
N ASN A 78 -3.85 0.32 -3.86
CA ASN A 78 -3.07 0.09 -2.64
C ASN A 78 -3.14 1.28 -1.66
N SER A 79 -3.17 2.51 -2.17
CA SER A 79 -3.36 3.72 -1.36
C SER A 79 -4.74 3.74 -0.67
N ALA A 80 -5.81 3.33 -1.37
CA ALA A 80 -7.15 3.24 -0.80
C ALA A 80 -7.24 2.16 0.29
N VAL A 81 -6.63 0.99 0.07
CA VAL A 81 -6.54 -0.10 1.05
C VAL A 81 -5.84 0.35 2.32
N VAL A 82 -4.70 1.01 2.21
CA VAL A 82 -3.95 1.55 3.37
C VAL A 82 -4.78 2.60 4.11
N SER A 83 -5.45 3.49 3.38
CA SER A 83 -6.30 4.54 3.97
C SER A 83 -7.47 3.95 4.76
N GLU A 84 -8.17 2.95 4.21
CA GLU A 84 -9.27 2.27 4.89
C GLU A 84 -8.78 1.49 6.12
N ALA A 85 -7.67 0.75 6.01
CA ALA A 85 -7.08 0.05 7.13
C ALA A 85 -6.75 0.99 8.30
N LEU A 86 -6.12 2.14 8.01
CA LEU A 86 -5.80 3.17 9.01
C LEU A 86 -7.06 3.84 9.59
N SER A 87 -8.13 3.98 8.80
CA SER A 87 -9.41 4.48 9.27
C SER A 87 -10.03 3.55 10.32
N LEU A 88 -10.09 2.24 10.03
CA LEU A 88 -10.60 1.23 10.96
C LEU A 88 -9.77 1.13 12.24
N ALA A 89 -8.44 1.27 12.15
CA ALA A 89 -7.56 1.25 13.31
C ALA A 89 -7.82 2.40 14.31
N LYS A 90 -8.46 3.48 13.88
CA LYS A 90 -8.87 4.61 14.75
C LYS A 90 -10.21 4.40 15.43
N MET A 91 -10.99 3.40 15.01
CA MET A 91 -12.38 3.20 15.46
C MET A 91 -12.48 2.34 16.72
N HIS A 92 -11.38 1.79 17.25
CA HIS A 92 -11.37 0.89 18.40
C HIS A 92 -12.29 -0.33 18.22
N ILE A 93 -12.28 -0.92 17.02
CA ILE A 93 -13.06 -2.12 16.70
C ILE A 93 -12.50 -3.30 17.49
N PRO A 94 -13.29 -3.97 18.34
CA PRO A 94 -12.78 -5.07 19.15
C PRO A 94 -12.49 -6.30 18.28
N TYR A 95 -11.51 -7.09 18.71
CA TYR A 95 -11.32 -8.42 18.15
C TYR A 95 -12.51 -9.32 18.53
N VAL A 96 -13.16 -9.90 17.54
CA VAL A 96 -14.22 -10.89 17.69
C VAL A 96 -13.92 -12.04 16.73
N TRP A 97 -13.74 -13.24 17.25
CA TRP A 97 -13.52 -14.43 16.43
C TRP A 97 -14.70 -14.66 15.47
N GLY A 98 -14.42 -14.84 14.17
CA GLY A 98 -15.46 -14.94 13.14
C GLY A 98 -16.18 -13.62 12.85
N GLY A 99 -15.69 -12.50 13.37
CA GLY A 99 -16.26 -11.18 13.13
C GLY A 99 -15.73 -10.52 11.86
N GLU A 100 -16.64 -9.86 11.13
CA GLU A 100 -16.36 -9.15 9.89
C GLU A 100 -17.25 -7.89 9.79
N SER A 101 -17.29 -7.11 10.86
CA SER A 101 -18.08 -5.88 10.92
C SER A 101 -17.44 -4.86 11.84
N ARG A 102 -17.89 -3.60 11.77
CA ARG A 102 -17.40 -2.54 12.66
C ARG A 102 -17.76 -2.76 14.14
N SER A 103 -18.64 -3.70 14.46
CA SER A 103 -18.90 -4.11 15.85
C SER A 103 -17.92 -5.16 16.36
N GLY A 104 -17.13 -5.77 15.48
CA GLY A 104 -16.08 -6.72 15.84
C GLY A 104 -15.51 -7.40 14.61
N MET A 105 -14.20 -7.58 14.58
CA MET A 105 -13.46 -8.23 13.48
C MET A 105 -12.41 -9.18 14.04
N ASP A 106 -12.18 -10.31 13.35
CA ASP A 106 -10.93 -11.04 13.46
C ASP A 106 -9.93 -10.63 12.37
N CYS A 107 -8.76 -11.27 12.34
CA CYS A 107 -7.67 -10.89 11.42
C CYS A 107 -8.06 -11.01 9.95
N SER A 108 -8.72 -12.11 9.56
CA SER A 108 -9.16 -12.35 8.19
C SER A 108 -10.42 -11.57 7.82
N GLY A 109 -11.34 -11.37 8.76
CA GLY A 109 -12.51 -10.51 8.55
C GLY A 109 -12.12 -9.04 8.39
N PHE A 110 -11.10 -8.57 9.12
CA PHE A 110 -10.55 -7.24 8.92
C PHE A 110 -9.96 -7.05 7.52
N THR A 111 -9.15 -7.98 7.05
CA THR A 111 -8.52 -7.86 5.73
C THR A 111 -9.53 -7.99 4.59
N ASP A 112 -10.50 -8.91 4.69
CA ASP A 112 -11.58 -9.03 3.70
C ASP A 112 -12.43 -7.75 3.65
N TRP A 113 -12.85 -7.23 4.80
CA TRP A 113 -13.58 -5.97 4.90
C TRP A 113 -12.86 -4.82 4.19
N VAL A 114 -11.58 -4.63 4.49
CA VAL A 114 -10.80 -3.52 3.91
C VAL A 114 -10.72 -3.65 2.38
N TYR A 115 -10.41 -4.84 1.88
CA TYR A 115 -10.30 -5.04 0.43
C TYR A 115 -11.63 -4.96 -0.28
N ALA A 116 -12.72 -5.47 0.30
CA ALA A 116 -14.06 -5.34 -0.25
C ALA A 116 -14.49 -3.88 -0.38
N HIS A 117 -14.22 -3.04 0.63
CA HIS A 117 -14.65 -1.63 0.66
C HIS A 117 -13.71 -0.69 -0.10
N ALA A 118 -12.41 -0.92 -0.05
CA ALA A 118 -11.42 -0.04 -0.67
C ALA A 118 -11.08 -0.40 -2.12
N ALA A 119 -11.16 -1.68 -2.48
CA ALA A 119 -10.75 -2.18 -3.78
C ALA A 119 -11.85 -2.97 -4.53
N GLY A 120 -13.02 -3.18 -3.92
CA GLY A 120 -14.11 -3.96 -4.49
C GLY A 120 -13.76 -5.46 -4.64
N LYS A 121 -12.80 -5.97 -3.86
CA LYS A 121 -12.32 -7.35 -3.91
C LYS A 121 -12.63 -8.08 -2.62
N SER A 122 -13.45 -9.12 -2.63
CA SER A 122 -13.57 -10.03 -1.49
C SER A 122 -12.46 -11.08 -1.55
N LEU A 123 -11.80 -11.29 -0.42
CA LEU A 123 -10.70 -12.26 -0.25
C LEU A 123 -11.17 -13.50 0.51
N GLY A 124 -12.40 -13.45 1.04
CA GLY A 124 -12.96 -14.49 1.92
C GLY A 124 -12.47 -14.38 3.36
N HIS A 125 -13.30 -14.86 4.29
CA HIS A 125 -13.09 -14.76 5.74
C HIS A 125 -12.33 -15.98 6.29
N TYR A 126 -11.14 -16.26 5.74
CA TYR A 126 -10.23 -17.32 6.21
C TYR A 126 -8.81 -17.08 5.67
N THR A 127 -7.81 -17.06 6.55
CA THR A 127 -6.43 -16.72 6.18
C THR A 127 -5.88 -17.57 5.02
N VAL A 128 -6.07 -18.88 5.05
CA VAL A 128 -5.60 -19.79 3.99
C VAL A 128 -6.34 -19.55 2.67
N ALA A 129 -7.64 -19.21 2.70
CA ALA A 129 -8.37 -18.84 1.48
C ALA A 129 -7.79 -17.53 0.89
N GLN A 130 -7.45 -16.56 1.72
CA GLN A 130 -6.85 -15.30 1.28
C GLN A 130 -5.48 -15.49 0.61
N GLU A 131 -4.74 -16.55 0.95
CA GLU A 131 -3.51 -16.90 0.25
C GLU A 131 -3.70 -17.23 -1.24
N SER A 132 -4.91 -17.65 -1.66
CA SER A 132 -5.23 -17.93 -3.07
C SER A 132 -5.50 -16.68 -3.88
N HIS A 133 -5.73 -15.53 -3.23
CA HIS A 133 -5.99 -14.24 -3.85
C HIS A 133 -4.73 -13.35 -3.97
N VAL A 134 -3.55 -13.91 -3.69
CA VAL A 134 -2.30 -13.14 -3.71
C VAL A 134 -1.20 -13.80 -4.54
N THR A 135 -0.38 -12.99 -5.17
CA THR A 135 0.95 -13.39 -5.62
C THR A 135 1.88 -13.39 -4.41
N LYS A 136 2.31 -14.57 -3.98
CA LYS A 136 3.16 -14.74 -2.79
C LYS A 136 4.57 -14.24 -3.04
N GLN A 137 5.13 -13.57 -2.03
CA GLN A 137 6.46 -12.96 -2.07
C GLN A 137 7.12 -12.96 -0.68
N THR A 138 8.38 -12.57 -0.59
CA THR A 138 9.05 -12.43 0.70
C THR A 138 8.56 -11.19 1.43
N VAL A 139 8.66 -11.17 2.77
CA VAL A 139 8.30 -10.00 3.58
C VAL A 139 9.09 -8.75 3.19
N ALA A 140 10.35 -8.92 2.77
CA ALA A 140 11.20 -7.81 2.33
C ALA A 140 10.71 -7.14 1.02
N GLN A 141 9.90 -7.83 0.23
CA GLN A 141 9.32 -7.31 -1.01
C GLN A 141 7.94 -6.66 -0.80
N ALA A 142 7.40 -6.74 0.42
CA ALA A 142 6.07 -6.20 0.72
C ALA A 142 5.98 -4.71 0.42
N GLN A 143 4.93 -4.32 -0.27
CA GLN A 143 4.57 -2.94 -0.54
C GLN A 143 3.35 -2.53 0.29
N PRO A 144 3.18 -1.24 0.62
CA PRO A 144 1.97 -0.78 1.30
C PRO A 144 0.70 -1.26 0.58
N GLY A 145 -0.22 -1.84 1.34
CA GLY A 145 -1.41 -2.50 0.84
C GLY A 145 -1.29 -4.03 0.76
N ASP A 146 -0.10 -4.61 0.68
CA ASP A 146 0.07 -6.06 0.63
C ASP A 146 -0.39 -6.74 1.93
N LEU A 147 -0.77 -8.01 1.84
CA LEU A 147 -1.05 -8.85 2.99
C LEU A 147 0.23 -9.44 3.57
N LEU A 148 0.31 -9.47 4.89
CA LEU A 148 1.33 -10.18 5.65
C LEU A 148 0.69 -11.41 6.30
N PHE A 149 1.34 -12.57 6.17
CA PHE A 149 0.84 -13.83 6.69
C PHE A 149 1.81 -14.44 7.72
N TRP A 150 1.26 -14.96 8.81
CA TRP A 150 1.96 -15.75 9.82
C TRP A 150 1.55 -17.20 9.76
N GLY A 151 2.51 -18.11 9.77
CA GLY A 151 2.35 -19.53 9.53
C GLY A 151 2.88 -19.95 8.15
N SER A 152 3.00 -21.25 7.91
CA SER A 152 3.45 -21.79 6.63
C SER A 152 2.42 -21.49 5.54
N GLN A 153 2.87 -21.39 4.30
CA GLN A 153 1.97 -21.30 3.16
C GLN A 153 1.01 -22.50 3.13
N GLY A 154 -0.28 -22.24 2.98
CA GLY A 154 -1.35 -23.25 3.07
C GLY A 154 -1.78 -23.57 4.51
N ALA A 155 -1.17 -22.96 5.52
CA ALA A 155 -1.47 -23.16 6.95
C ALA A 155 -1.27 -21.86 7.74
N SER A 156 -1.51 -20.69 7.12
CA SER A 156 -1.45 -19.41 7.81
C SER A 156 -2.54 -19.31 8.88
N TYR A 157 -2.18 -18.76 10.04
CA TYR A 157 -3.09 -18.61 11.19
C TYR A 157 -3.39 -17.14 11.53
N HIS A 158 -2.65 -16.19 10.97
CA HIS A 158 -2.85 -14.76 11.15
C HIS A 158 -2.54 -13.99 9.88
N VAL A 159 -3.17 -12.84 9.71
CA VAL A 159 -3.01 -11.96 8.56
C VAL A 159 -3.18 -10.50 8.96
N GLY A 160 -2.47 -9.61 8.28
CA GLY A 160 -2.60 -8.16 8.43
C GLY A 160 -2.27 -7.44 7.13
N ILE A 161 -2.53 -6.13 7.07
CA ILE A 161 -2.26 -5.28 5.92
C ILE A 161 -0.99 -4.46 6.18
N TYR A 162 0.02 -4.62 5.36
CA TYR A 162 1.26 -3.84 5.43
C TYR A 162 0.98 -2.38 5.02
N ILE A 163 1.50 -1.44 5.78
CA ILE A 163 1.29 0.00 5.55
C ILE A 163 2.60 0.78 5.30
N GLY A 164 3.73 0.05 5.19
CA GLY A 164 5.06 0.66 5.02
C GLY A 164 5.79 0.85 6.35
N ASP A 165 7.07 1.21 6.28
CA ASP A 165 7.93 1.56 7.41
C ASP A 165 7.97 0.51 8.53
N GLY A 166 7.91 -0.79 8.16
CA GLY A 166 7.89 -1.89 9.14
C GLY A 166 6.61 -1.94 9.99
N LYS A 167 5.49 -1.38 9.50
CA LYS A 167 4.21 -1.34 10.20
C LYS A 167 3.11 -2.04 9.41
N TYR A 168 2.13 -2.54 10.14
CA TYR A 168 0.94 -3.15 9.56
C TYR A 168 -0.30 -2.87 10.43
N VAL A 169 -1.48 -3.05 9.88
CA VAL A 169 -2.74 -3.00 10.62
C VAL A 169 -3.32 -4.41 10.68
N ALA A 170 -3.81 -4.80 11.82
CA ALA A 170 -4.52 -6.08 12.03
C ALA A 170 -5.52 -5.99 13.19
N ALA A 171 -6.44 -6.96 13.24
CA ALA A 171 -7.19 -7.34 14.43
C ALA A 171 -6.38 -8.47 15.13
N PRO A 172 -5.59 -8.17 16.20
CA PRO A 172 -4.51 -9.07 16.58
C PRO A 172 -4.96 -10.28 17.40
N ALA A 173 -5.79 -10.10 18.44
CA ALA A 173 -6.19 -11.18 19.34
C ALA A 173 -7.36 -10.76 20.23
N PRO A 174 -8.05 -11.73 20.89
CA PRO A 174 -9.07 -11.47 21.88
C PRO A 174 -8.62 -10.47 22.97
N GLY A 175 -9.49 -9.53 23.32
CA GLY A 175 -9.20 -8.47 24.30
C GLY A 175 -8.44 -7.27 23.72
N GLN A 176 -8.08 -7.31 22.46
CA GLN A 176 -7.43 -6.20 21.74
C GLN A 176 -8.35 -5.61 20.68
N TYR A 177 -7.89 -4.54 20.05
CA TYR A 177 -8.64 -3.80 19.03
C TYR A 177 -7.86 -3.81 17.70
N VAL A 178 -8.58 -3.61 16.59
CA VAL A 178 -7.93 -3.27 15.31
C VAL A 178 -6.99 -2.10 15.53
N SER A 179 -5.72 -2.29 15.22
CA SER A 179 -4.68 -1.31 15.53
C SER A 179 -3.47 -1.41 14.62
N VAL A 180 -2.70 -0.32 14.58
CA VAL A 180 -1.38 -0.31 13.94
C VAL A 180 -0.39 -1.07 14.82
N GLN A 181 0.29 -2.03 14.23
CA GLN A 181 1.32 -2.85 14.84
C GLN A 181 2.68 -2.59 14.17
N SER A 182 3.78 -2.87 14.86
CA SER A 182 5.13 -2.84 14.29
C SER A 182 5.64 -4.26 14.08
N LEU A 183 6.33 -4.48 12.97
CA LEU A 183 7.08 -5.72 12.76
C LEU A 183 8.17 -5.82 13.84
N SER A 184 8.28 -6.98 14.46
CA SER A 184 9.27 -7.22 15.51
C SER A 184 9.89 -8.60 15.33
N SER A 185 11.15 -8.76 15.75
CA SER A 185 11.87 -10.03 15.63
C SER A 185 11.19 -11.20 16.39
N GLY A 186 10.37 -10.89 17.38
CA GLY A 186 9.62 -11.90 18.14
C GLY A 186 8.30 -12.34 17.48
N PHE A 187 7.81 -11.58 16.50
CA PHE A 187 6.57 -11.87 15.79
C PHE A 187 6.64 -11.39 14.33
N MET A 188 7.49 -12.06 13.54
CA MET A 188 7.65 -11.76 12.12
C MET A 188 6.67 -12.56 11.27
N PRO A 189 6.07 -11.96 10.24
CA PRO A 189 5.31 -12.73 9.26
C PRO A 189 6.23 -13.69 8.50
N SER A 190 5.67 -14.80 8.06
CA SER A 190 6.41 -15.85 7.33
C SER A 190 6.56 -15.51 5.85
N PHE A 191 5.59 -14.82 5.28
CA PHE A 191 5.59 -14.34 3.89
C PHE A 191 4.63 -13.16 3.72
N SER A 192 4.69 -12.51 2.58
CA SER A 192 3.73 -11.50 2.16
C SER A 192 3.05 -11.91 0.85
N GLY A 193 2.01 -11.19 0.47
CA GLY A 193 1.31 -11.44 -0.77
C GLY A 193 0.68 -10.18 -1.35
N HIS A 194 0.94 -9.96 -2.64
CA HIS A 194 0.31 -8.89 -3.41
C HIS A 194 -1.05 -9.37 -3.92
N VAL A 195 -2.13 -8.66 -3.61
CA VAL A 195 -3.50 -9.04 -4.01
C VAL A 195 -3.70 -8.82 -5.50
N ILE A 196 -4.14 -9.86 -6.20
CA ILE A 196 -4.33 -9.93 -7.66
C ILE A 196 -5.77 -9.64 -8.07
#